data_311164ad2dd36bf20264eaa54386cd35
#
_entry.id   311164ad2dd36bf20264eaa54386cd35
#
_cell.length_a   1.000
_cell.length_b   1.000
_cell.length_c   1.000
_cell.angle_alpha   90.00
_cell.angle_beta   90.00
_cell.angle_gamma   90.00
#
_symmetry.space_group_name_H-M   'P 1'
#
loop_
_entity.id
_entity.type
_entity.pdbx_description
1 polymer ?
#
loop_
_entity_poly.entity_id
_entity_poly.type
_entity_poly.pdbx_seq_one_letter_code
_entity_poly.pdbx_strand_id
1 'polypeptide(L)'
;MKFVLLVEGATEKKGIASFLKKYLGSQLSQPVGIQLVDMGGYGDFKKKVRRKTEMHINGPDRDQLIAVIGLLDLYGPQFSNFYPADQTFARQRYEWGVNYFKRKVNNSNFRMFFAVHEFEAWILSQPKVLPNSVRKLIPQGLQPPEEIDFDKPPSKLLGELYRRAFRSRGYKKVTDGSELFSRLDPKEAYKMCPYLKRMLDGMLALAQGAGL
;
A
#
# COMPACT_ATOMS: atom_id res chain seq x y z
N MET A 1 15.13 -11.00 11.73
CA MET A 1 13.91 -11.54 11.11
C MET A 1 13.37 -10.57 10.06
N LYS A 2 12.52 -11.02 9.11
CA LYS A 2 12.07 -10.18 7.99
C LYS A 2 10.64 -10.49 7.55
N PHE A 3 9.99 -9.49 6.97
CA PHE A 3 8.81 -9.66 6.11
C PHE A 3 9.23 -9.76 4.64
N VAL A 4 8.53 -10.58 3.87
CA VAL A 4 8.56 -10.55 2.41
C VAL A 4 7.29 -9.87 1.92
N LEU A 5 7.44 -8.76 1.19
CA LEU A 5 6.33 -7.98 0.69
C LEU A 5 6.21 -8.17 -0.83
N LEU A 6 5.13 -8.82 -1.25
CA LEU A 6 4.77 -8.99 -2.66
C LEU A 6 3.98 -7.77 -3.11
N VAL A 7 4.53 -6.98 -4.03
CA VAL A 7 3.92 -5.73 -4.53
C VAL A 7 3.65 -5.78 -6.01
N GLU A 8 2.71 -4.96 -6.50
CA GLU A 8 2.29 -4.97 -7.88
C GLU A 8 3.40 -4.54 -8.84
N GLY A 9 4.16 -3.49 -8.54
CA GLY A 9 5.13 -2.94 -9.46
C GLY A 9 6.27 -2.12 -8.87
N ALA A 10 7.04 -1.51 -9.76
CA ALA A 10 8.30 -0.83 -9.43
C ALA A 10 8.12 0.48 -8.65
N THR A 11 6.96 1.14 -8.78
CA THR A 11 6.69 2.42 -8.10
C THR A 11 6.60 2.23 -6.59
N GLU A 12 5.91 1.16 -6.17
CA GLU A 12 5.74 0.79 -4.77
C GLU A 12 7.07 0.42 -4.11
N LYS A 13 8.03 -0.09 -4.91
CA LYS A 13 9.33 -0.53 -4.38
C LYS A 13 10.17 0.60 -3.80
N LYS A 14 10.14 1.80 -4.38
CA LYS A 14 11.13 2.84 -4.07
C LYS A 14 11.00 3.44 -2.66
N GLY A 15 9.81 3.42 -2.06
CA GLY A 15 9.56 4.08 -0.78
C GLY A 15 9.01 3.20 0.33
N ILE A 16 8.23 2.15 -0.04
CA ILE A 16 7.45 1.37 0.92
C ILE A 16 8.32 0.67 1.98
N ALA A 17 9.46 0.11 1.60
CA ALA A 17 10.32 -0.59 2.56
C ALA A 17 10.88 0.36 3.62
N SER A 18 11.31 1.55 3.21
CA SER A 18 11.80 2.59 4.14
C SER A 18 10.68 3.10 5.04
N PHE A 19 9.49 3.35 4.48
CA PHE A 19 8.31 3.76 5.22
C PHE A 19 7.91 2.73 6.30
N LEU A 20 7.83 1.46 5.94
CA LEU A 20 7.50 0.39 6.87
C LEU A 20 8.58 0.20 7.95
N LYS A 21 9.87 0.22 7.56
CA LYS A 21 10.98 0.15 8.51
C LYS A 21 10.96 1.30 9.51
N LYS A 22 10.65 2.52 9.06
CA LYS A 22 10.54 3.70 9.93
C LYS A 22 9.40 3.53 10.96
N TYR A 23 8.24 3.01 10.53
CA TYR A 23 7.12 2.77 11.44
C TYR A 23 7.45 1.65 12.43
N LEU A 24 7.79 0.46 11.93
CA LEU A 24 8.04 -0.72 12.76
C LEU A 24 9.23 -0.52 13.70
N GLY A 25 10.32 0.08 13.22
CA GLY A 25 11.51 0.37 14.04
C GLY A 25 11.25 1.37 15.17
N SER A 26 10.18 2.17 15.10
CA SER A 26 9.78 3.05 16.21
C SER A 26 8.92 2.34 17.27
N GLN A 27 8.50 1.08 17.02
CA GLN A 27 7.60 0.31 17.86
C GLN A 27 8.20 -1.01 18.37
N LEU A 28 9.26 -1.49 17.72
CA LEU A 28 9.90 -2.76 18.02
C LEU A 28 11.23 -2.55 18.76
N SER A 29 11.61 -3.53 19.56
CA SER A 29 12.88 -3.53 20.30
C SER A 29 14.09 -3.85 19.41
N GLN A 30 13.86 -4.51 18.28
CA GLN A 30 14.88 -4.90 17.32
C GLN A 30 14.49 -4.55 15.89
N PRO A 31 15.46 -4.27 15.00
CA PRO A 31 15.16 -3.93 13.61
C PRO A 31 14.59 -5.11 12.84
N VAL A 32 13.61 -4.84 11.99
CA VAL A 32 12.97 -5.81 11.11
C VAL A 32 13.37 -5.58 9.65
N GLY A 33 13.69 -6.66 8.94
CA GLY A 33 13.95 -6.65 7.50
C GLY A 33 12.65 -6.54 6.69
N ILE A 34 12.68 -5.79 5.57
CA ILE A 34 11.62 -5.76 4.57
C ILE A 34 12.24 -6.14 3.22
N GLN A 35 11.88 -7.30 2.71
CA GLN A 35 12.28 -7.77 1.38
C GLN A 35 11.14 -7.53 0.40
N LEU A 36 11.36 -6.74 -0.65
CA LEU A 36 10.36 -6.47 -1.67
C LEU A 36 10.49 -7.45 -2.83
N VAL A 37 9.36 -7.95 -3.31
CA VAL A 37 9.24 -8.80 -4.50
C VAL A 37 8.24 -8.17 -5.46
N ASP A 38 8.72 -7.77 -6.63
CA ASP A 38 7.90 -7.27 -7.73
C ASP A 38 7.17 -8.43 -8.41
N MET A 39 5.89 -8.30 -8.54
CA MET A 39 5.04 -9.34 -9.13
C MET A 39 4.77 -9.11 -10.61
N GLY A 40 5.15 -7.94 -11.18
CA GLY A 40 4.97 -7.63 -12.59
C GLY A 40 3.53 -7.26 -12.97
N GLY A 41 2.79 -6.66 -12.03
CA GLY A 41 1.41 -6.22 -12.20
C GLY A 41 0.38 -7.21 -11.63
N TYR A 42 -0.86 -6.72 -11.55
CA TYR A 42 -1.99 -7.48 -10.93
C TYR A 42 -2.21 -8.87 -11.53
N GLY A 43 -2.16 -8.99 -12.86
CA GLY A 43 -2.39 -10.27 -13.55
C GLY A 43 -1.38 -11.34 -13.12
N ASP A 44 -0.13 -10.97 -13.05
CA ASP A 44 0.95 -11.84 -12.58
C ASP A 44 0.87 -12.08 -11.08
N PHE A 45 0.53 -11.07 -10.29
CA PHE A 45 0.27 -11.23 -8.87
C PHE A 45 -0.80 -12.31 -8.64
N LYS A 46 -1.97 -12.16 -9.29
CA LYS A 46 -3.08 -13.11 -9.16
C LYS A 46 -2.68 -14.55 -9.54
N LYS A 47 -1.85 -14.71 -10.59
CA LYS A 47 -1.38 -16.02 -11.05
C LYS A 47 -0.33 -16.64 -10.13
N LYS A 48 0.62 -15.84 -9.64
CA LYS A 48 1.88 -16.29 -9.05
C LYS A 48 1.93 -16.20 -7.52
N VAL A 49 0.98 -15.48 -6.87
CA VAL A 49 1.03 -15.17 -5.43
C VAL A 49 1.19 -16.41 -4.56
N ARG A 50 0.41 -17.49 -4.82
CA ARG A 50 0.53 -18.74 -4.06
C ARG A 50 1.93 -19.33 -4.17
N ARG A 51 2.40 -19.57 -5.40
CA ARG A 51 3.73 -20.14 -5.65
C ARG A 51 4.87 -19.29 -5.04
N LYS A 52 4.77 -17.95 -5.17
CA LYS A 52 5.77 -17.05 -4.59
C LYS A 52 5.75 -17.09 -3.07
N THR A 53 4.58 -17.18 -2.45
CA THR A 53 4.45 -17.37 -1.00
C THR A 53 5.10 -18.68 -0.55
N GLU A 54 4.77 -19.79 -1.20
CA GLU A 54 5.35 -21.11 -0.90
C GLU A 54 6.87 -21.14 -1.04
N MET A 55 7.43 -20.47 -2.07
CA MET A 55 8.88 -20.35 -2.26
C MET A 55 9.60 -19.68 -1.08
N HIS A 56 8.99 -18.65 -0.48
CA HIS A 56 9.58 -17.96 0.66
C HIS A 56 9.38 -18.71 1.97
N ILE A 57 8.23 -19.33 2.17
CA ILE A 57 7.93 -20.10 3.39
C ILE A 57 8.76 -21.38 3.47
N ASN A 58 9.04 -22.02 2.33
CA ASN A 58 9.84 -23.24 2.26
C ASN A 58 11.29 -22.99 1.81
N GLY A 59 11.68 -21.74 1.67
CA GLY A 59 13.01 -21.34 1.20
C GLY A 59 14.10 -21.44 2.28
N PRO A 60 15.36 -21.20 1.90
CA PRO A 60 16.50 -21.30 2.82
C PRO A 60 16.42 -20.32 4.00
N ASP A 61 15.76 -19.19 3.83
CA ASP A 61 15.61 -18.14 4.86
C ASP A 61 14.32 -18.28 5.69
N ARG A 62 13.64 -19.41 5.65
CA ARG A 62 12.34 -19.61 6.32
C ARG A 62 12.38 -19.31 7.82
N ASP A 63 13.48 -19.64 8.49
CA ASP A 63 13.64 -19.43 9.92
C ASP A 63 13.77 -17.93 10.30
N GLN A 64 14.05 -17.06 9.31
CA GLN A 64 14.06 -15.61 9.47
C GLN A 64 12.76 -14.95 8.99
N LEU A 65 11.83 -15.74 8.45
CA LEU A 65 10.60 -15.20 7.87
C LEU A 65 9.53 -15.01 8.95
N ILE A 66 9.08 -13.77 9.14
CA ILE A 66 7.94 -13.47 9.98
C ILE A 66 6.64 -13.81 9.23
N ALA A 67 6.47 -13.23 8.05
CA ALA A 67 5.32 -13.49 7.17
C ALA A 67 5.59 -13.03 5.74
N VAL A 68 4.78 -13.54 4.81
CA VAL A 68 4.65 -13.02 3.44
C VAL A 68 3.42 -12.12 3.39
N ILE A 69 3.62 -10.89 2.98
CA ILE A 69 2.58 -9.85 2.88
C ILE A 69 2.28 -9.59 1.41
N GLY A 70 1.05 -9.74 0.98
CA GLY A 70 0.57 -9.23 -0.30
C GLY A 70 0.07 -7.79 -0.14
N LEU A 71 0.49 -6.90 -1.02
CA LEU A 71 0.03 -5.51 -1.05
C LEU A 71 -0.26 -5.09 -2.49
N LEU A 72 -1.51 -4.69 -2.75
CA LEU A 72 -2.00 -4.22 -4.03
C LEU A 72 -2.78 -2.92 -3.86
N ASP A 73 -2.85 -2.10 -4.91
CA ASP A 73 -3.83 -1.02 -4.97
C ASP A 73 -5.25 -1.61 -5.07
N LEU A 74 -6.20 -1.03 -4.34
CA LEU A 74 -7.61 -1.46 -4.40
C LEU A 74 -8.32 -0.92 -5.65
N TYR A 75 -7.76 0.11 -6.28
CA TYR A 75 -8.28 0.78 -7.45
C TYR A 75 -7.45 0.45 -8.70
N GLY A 76 -8.15 0.26 -9.84
CA GLY A 76 -7.50 0.10 -11.14
C GLY A 76 -8.44 -0.53 -12.17
N PRO A 77 -8.24 -0.30 -13.48
CA PRO A 77 -9.07 -0.87 -14.55
C PRO A 77 -9.11 -2.41 -14.52
N GLN A 78 -8.01 -3.03 -14.12
CA GLN A 78 -7.89 -4.48 -13.99
C GLN A 78 -8.78 -5.07 -12.89
N PHE A 79 -9.27 -4.24 -11.99
CA PHE A 79 -10.17 -4.68 -10.93
C PHE A 79 -11.65 -4.59 -11.30
N SER A 80 -12.03 -3.98 -12.42
CA SER A 80 -13.42 -3.78 -12.80
C SER A 80 -14.23 -5.09 -12.89
N ASN A 81 -13.59 -6.20 -13.32
CA ASN A 81 -14.18 -7.51 -13.41
C ASN A 81 -13.71 -8.49 -12.33
N PHE A 82 -12.96 -8.00 -11.33
CA PHE A 82 -12.43 -8.83 -10.26
C PHE A 82 -13.41 -8.99 -9.11
N TYR A 83 -14.12 -7.92 -8.80
CA TYR A 83 -15.11 -7.88 -7.74
C TYR A 83 -16.49 -8.28 -8.27
N PRO A 84 -17.30 -9.02 -7.49
CA PRO A 84 -18.72 -9.18 -7.77
C PRO A 84 -19.42 -7.82 -7.94
N ALA A 85 -20.46 -7.78 -8.77
CA ALA A 85 -21.16 -6.54 -9.12
C ALA A 85 -21.79 -5.82 -7.91
N ASP A 86 -22.13 -6.57 -6.87
CA ASP A 86 -22.69 -6.07 -5.61
C ASP A 86 -21.63 -5.42 -4.67
N GLN A 87 -20.34 -5.60 -4.96
CA GLN A 87 -19.26 -5.01 -4.19
C GLN A 87 -18.95 -3.59 -4.68
N THR A 88 -19.79 -2.63 -4.32
CA THR A 88 -19.72 -1.25 -4.83
C THR A 88 -18.87 -0.32 -3.98
N PHE A 89 -18.72 -0.59 -2.67
CA PHE A 89 -17.98 0.26 -1.74
C PHE A 89 -16.56 -0.25 -1.48
N ALA A 90 -15.65 0.67 -1.15
CA ALA A 90 -14.25 0.35 -0.85
C ALA A 90 -14.10 -0.72 0.23
N ARG A 91 -14.87 -0.62 1.31
CA ARG A 91 -14.87 -1.62 2.40
C ARG A 91 -15.22 -3.03 1.90
N GLN A 92 -16.29 -3.15 1.13
CA GLN A 92 -16.75 -4.44 0.59
C GLN A 92 -15.69 -5.05 -0.33
N ARG A 93 -15.12 -4.25 -1.25
CA ARG A 93 -14.03 -4.68 -2.14
C ARG A 93 -12.79 -5.10 -1.38
N TYR A 94 -12.41 -4.34 -0.36
CA TYR A 94 -11.28 -4.68 0.51
C TYR A 94 -11.47 -6.04 1.18
N GLU A 95 -12.58 -6.24 1.86
CA GLU A 95 -12.88 -7.47 2.60
C GLU A 95 -13.00 -8.67 1.65
N TRP A 96 -13.67 -8.49 0.52
CA TRP A 96 -13.78 -9.52 -0.50
C TRP A 96 -12.40 -9.90 -1.07
N GLY A 97 -11.59 -8.92 -1.44
CA GLY A 97 -10.25 -9.13 -2.00
C GLY A 97 -9.30 -9.82 -1.03
N VAL A 98 -9.30 -9.40 0.25
CA VAL A 98 -8.54 -10.06 1.31
C VAL A 98 -8.94 -11.52 1.44
N ASN A 99 -10.23 -11.81 1.51
CA ASN A 99 -10.75 -13.18 1.62
C ASN A 99 -10.45 -14.03 0.37
N TYR A 100 -10.52 -13.43 -0.83
CA TYR A 100 -10.16 -14.10 -2.08
C TYR A 100 -8.71 -14.58 -2.06
N PHE A 101 -7.76 -13.68 -1.77
CA PHE A 101 -6.34 -14.04 -1.76
C PHE A 101 -5.97 -14.94 -0.59
N LYS A 102 -6.58 -14.76 0.58
CA LYS A 102 -6.41 -15.66 1.73
C LYS A 102 -6.77 -17.10 1.37
N ARG A 103 -7.94 -17.31 0.74
CA ARG A 103 -8.35 -18.65 0.26
C ARG A 103 -7.46 -19.18 -0.85
N LYS A 104 -7.05 -18.31 -1.79
CA LYS A 104 -6.20 -18.69 -2.93
C LYS A 104 -4.82 -19.15 -2.49
N VAL A 105 -4.20 -18.49 -1.54
CA VAL A 105 -2.88 -18.84 -1.01
C VAL A 105 -2.99 -19.99 0.00
N ASN A 106 -4.02 -19.95 0.85
CA ASN A 106 -4.33 -20.95 1.88
C ASN A 106 -3.11 -21.30 2.76
N ASN A 107 -2.47 -20.27 3.32
CA ASN A 107 -1.32 -20.43 4.19
C ASN A 107 -1.38 -19.43 5.36
N SER A 108 -1.14 -19.92 6.58
CA SER A 108 -1.21 -19.10 7.79
C SER A 108 -0.12 -18.02 7.90
N ASN A 109 0.99 -18.16 7.18
CA ASN A 109 2.07 -17.17 7.14
C ASN A 109 1.88 -16.13 6.03
N PHE A 110 0.74 -16.15 5.32
CA PHE A 110 0.38 -15.13 4.33
C PHE A 110 -0.65 -14.17 4.88
N ARG A 111 -0.44 -12.88 4.63
CA ARG A 111 -1.43 -11.82 4.89
C ARG A 111 -1.62 -10.98 3.65
N MET A 112 -2.87 -10.57 3.38
CA MET A 112 -3.21 -9.71 2.27
C MET A 112 -3.72 -8.38 2.77
N PHE A 113 -3.19 -7.29 2.19
CA PHE A 113 -3.65 -5.93 2.42
C PHE A 113 -3.82 -5.20 1.08
N PHE A 114 -4.61 -4.13 1.09
CA PHE A 114 -4.76 -3.24 -0.04
C PHE A 114 -4.49 -1.80 0.39
N ALA A 115 -3.75 -1.06 -0.42
CA ALA A 115 -3.80 0.38 -0.39
C ALA A 115 -5.16 0.81 -0.95
N VAL A 116 -6.02 1.37 -0.10
CA VAL A 116 -7.37 1.76 -0.54
C VAL A 116 -7.26 2.93 -1.49
N HIS A 117 -7.85 2.74 -2.65
CA HIS A 117 -7.59 3.46 -3.89
C HIS A 117 -6.17 3.19 -4.42
N GLU A 118 -5.16 3.89 -3.92
CA GLU A 118 -3.77 3.85 -4.40
C GLU A 118 -2.84 4.39 -3.29
N PHE A 119 -1.53 4.23 -3.45
CA PHE A 119 -0.52 4.84 -2.55
C PHE A 119 -0.64 6.37 -2.45
N GLU A 120 -1.20 7.01 -3.46
CA GLU A 120 -1.47 8.44 -3.49
C GLU A 120 -2.43 8.89 -2.39
N ALA A 121 -3.30 8.01 -1.87
CA ALA A 121 -4.11 8.28 -0.70
C ALA A 121 -3.23 8.62 0.53
N TRP A 122 -2.14 7.88 0.72
CA TRP A 122 -1.21 8.13 1.83
C TRP A 122 -0.44 9.43 1.65
N ILE A 123 -0.13 9.83 0.41
CA ILE A 123 0.47 11.15 0.11
C ILE A 123 -0.50 12.26 0.47
N LEU A 124 -1.77 12.14 0.10
CA LEU A 124 -2.81 13.12 0.40
C LEU A 124 -3.13 13.22 1.90
N SER A 125 -2.82 12.20 2.70
CA SER A 125 -2.95 12.26 4.16
C SER A 125 -2.03 13.30 4.80
N GLN A 126 -0.99 13.73 4.08
CA GLN A 126 0.00 14.70 4.58
C GLN A 126 0.23 15.83 3.56
N PRO A 127 -0.68 16.79 3.44
CA PRO A 127 -0.55 17.90 2.49
C PRO A 127 0.77 18.66 2.58
N LYS A 128 1.44 18.62 3.74
CA LYS A 128 2.73 19.28 3.97
C LYS A 128 3.88 18.73 3.12
N VAL A 129 3.80 17.50 2.62
CA VAL A 129 4.83 16.93 1.74
C VAL A 129 4.71 17.43 0.30
N LEU A 130 3.54 17.94 -0.08
CA LEU A 130 3.29 18.48 -1.41
C LEU A 130 3.99 19.83 -1.62
N PRO A 131 4.39 20.15 -2.87
CA PRO A 131 4.85 21.49 -3.21
C PRO A 131 3.84 22.56 -2.76
N ASN A 132 4.31 23.70 -2.28
CA ASN A 132 3.45 24.74 -1.71
C ASN A 132 2.36 25.23 -2.70
N SER A 133 2.72 25.36 -3.98
CA SER A 133 1.77 25.72 -5.06
C SER A 133 0.64 24.70 -5.23
N VAL A 134 0.93 23.41 -5.08
CA VAL A 134 -0.05 22.31 -5.15
C VAL A 134 -0.91 22.31 -3.88
N ARG A 135 -0.26 22.40 -2.71
CA ARG A 135 -0.92 22.35 -1.40
C ARG A 135 -2.00 23.43 -1.25
N LYS A 136 -1.75 24.65 -1.74
CA LYS A 136 -2.72 25.77 -1.70
C LYS A 136 -3.99 25.51 -2.51
N LEU A 137 -3.97 24.55 -3.42
CA LEU A 137 -5.10 24.21 -4.29
C LEU A 137 -5.93 23.03 -3.77
N ILE A 138 -5.51 22.39 -2.68
CA ILE A 138 -6.26 21.30 -2.05
C ILE A 138 -7.63 21.86 -1.61
N PRO A 139 -8.74 21.19 -1.97
CA PRO A 139 -10.07 21.61 -1.54
C PRO A 139 -10.18 21.63 -0.01
N GLN A 140 -10.83 22.65 0.53
CA GLN A 140 -11.20 22.66 1.96
C GLN A 140 -12.23 21.56 2.20
N GLY A 141 -12.10 20.83 3.32
CA GLY A 141 -13.00 19.73 3.66
C GLY A 141 -12.79 18.47 2.82
N LEU A 142 -11.59 18.28 2.24
CA LEU A 142 -11.25 17.02 1.60
C LEU A 142 -11.51 15.86 2.58
N GLN A 143 -12.30 14.89 2.16
CA GLN A 143 -12.56 13.67 2.93
C GLN A 143 -11.25 12.94 3.24
N PRO A 144 -11.23 12.09 4.30
CA PRO A 144 -10.09 11.23 4.55
C PRO A 144 -9.65 10.53 3.26
N PRO A 145 -8.35 10.49 2.96
CA PRO A 145 -7.87 10.07 1.64
C PRO A 145 -8.30 8.67 1.19
N GLU A 146 -8.55 7.77 2.14
CA GLU A 146 -9.05 6.42 1.86
C GLU A 146 -10.59 6.35 1.73
N GLU A 147 -11.29 7.47 1.89
CA GLU A 147 -12.75 7.61 1.71
C GLU A 147 -13.10 8.42 0.45
N ILE A 148 -12.09 8.90 -0.30
CA ILE A 148 -12.30 9.61 -1.56
C ILE A 148 -12.99 8.68 -2.55
N ASP A 149 -13.95 9.21 -3.31
CA ASP A 149 -14.76 8.48 -4.27
C ASP A 149 -13.91 7.74 -5.32
N PHE A 150 -14.36 6.55 -5.74
CA PHE A 150 -13.72 5.77 -6.80
C PHE A 150 -13.72 6.48 -8.16
N ASP A 151 -14.68 7.36 -8.42
CA ASP A 151 -14.74 8.14 -9.67
C ASP A 151 -13.62 9.18 -9.77
N LYS A 152 -13.09 9.61 -8.62
CA LYS A 152 -12.03 10.60 -8.53
C LYS A 152 -10.88 10.13 -7.64
N PRO A 153 -10.15 9.07 -8.05
CA PRO A 153 -9.12 8.49 -7.21
C PRO A 153 -7.99 9.49 -6.90
N PRO A 154 -7.26 9.26 -5.80
CA PRO A 154 -6.18 10.13 -5.33
C PRO A 154 -5.18 10.55 -6.40
N SER A 155 -4.79 9.66 -7.29
CA SER A 155 -3.86 9.98 -8.40
C SER A 155 -4.45 10.97 -9.40
N LYS A 156 -5.76 10.87 -9.72
CA LYS A 156 -6.44 11.85 -10.59
C LYS A 156 -6.51 13.21 -9.91
N LEU A 157 -6.85 13.24 -8.62
CA LEU A 157 -6.86 14.49 -7.86
C LEU A 157 -5.48 15.16 -7.85
N LEU A 158 -4.41 14.41 -7.54
CA LEU A 158 -3.04 14.93 -7.62
C LEU A 158 -2.70 15.42 -9.03
N GLY A 159 -3.09 14.67 -10.06
CA GLY A 159 -2.91 15.07 -11.46
C GLY A 159 -3.55 16.41 -11.80
N GLU A 160 -4.79 16.65 -11.34
CA GLU A 160 -5.50 17.92 -11.51
C GLU A 160 -4.82 19.07 -10.75
N LEU A 161 -4.46 18.84 -9.49
CA LEU A 161 -3.78 19.84 -8.66
C LEU A 161 -2.43 20.26 -9.26
N TYR A 162 -1.64 19.30 -9.74
CA TYR A 162 -0.35 19.59 -10.39
C TYR A 162 -0.53 20.38 -11.68
N ARG A 163 -1.48 20.01 -12.56
CA ARG A 163 -1.76 20.78 -13.78
C ARG A 163 -2.19 22.20 -13.49
N ARG A 164 -3.00 22.41 -12.46
CA ARG A 164 -3.41 23.76 -12.04
C ARG A 164 -2.26 24.56 -11.43
N ALA A 165 -1.38 23.92 -10.66
CA ALA A 165 -0.26 24.58 -10.01
C ALA A 165 0.87 24.95 -10.99
N PHE A 166 1.17 24.08 -11.95
CA PHE A 166 2.38 24.19 -12.77
C PHE A 166 2.13 24.45 -14.26
N ARG A 167 0.88 24.55 -14.71
CA ARG A 167 0.46 24.81 -16.10
C ARG A 167 1.13 23.95 -17.18
N SER A 168 2.44 23.68 -17.04
CA SER A 168 3.30 23.01 -18.02
C SER A 168 3.51 21.52 -17.76
N ARG A 169 3.16 21.01 -16.54
CA ARG A 169 3.34 19.60 -16.22
C ARG A 169 2.24 19.04 -15.32
N GLY A 170 1.90 17.77 -15.55
CA GLY A 170 1.06 16.98 -14.64
C GLY A 170 1.89 16.25 -13.58
N TYR A 171 1.19 15.63 -12.63
CA TYR A 171 1.76 14.70 -11.67
C TYR A 171 2.28 13.44 -12.37
N LYS A 172 3.51 13.05 -12.05
CA LYS A 172 4.14 11.83 -12.55
C LYS A 172 4.27 10.81 -11.42
N LYS A 173 3.45 9.74 -11.45
CA LYS A 173 3.39 8.72 -10.40
C LYS A 173 4.77 8.18 -10.01
N VAL A 174 5.62 7.84 -10.99
CA VAL A 174 6.93 7.23 -10.75
C VAL A 174 7.94 8.19 -10.14
N THR A 175 7.98 9.43 -10.57
CA THR A 175 8.98 10.42 -10.09
C THR A 175 8.46 11.24 -8.93
N ASP A 176 7.36 12.01 -9.16
CA ASP A 176 6.80 12.85 -8.11
C ASP A 176 6.24 12.00 -6.96
N GLY A 177 5.54 10.90 -7.29
CA GLY A 177 4.97 10.00 -6.28
C GLY A 177 6.04 9.36 -5.39
N SER A 178 7.12 8.85 -5.98
CA SER A 178 8.22 8.26 -5.21
C SER A 178 8.91 9.29 -4.31
N GLU A 179 9.14 10.52 -4.81
CA GLU A 179 9.74 11.60 -4.03
C GLU A 179 8.85 12.00 -2.85
N LEU A 180 7.56 12.25 -3.10
CA LEU A 180 6.60 12.62 -2.07
C LEU A 180 6.45 11.51 -1.03
N PHE A 181 6.38 10.26 -1.48
CA PHE A 181 6.25 9.10 -0.61
C PHE A 181 7.46 8.96 0.35
N SER A 182 8.66 9.25 -0.12
CA SER A 182 9.88 9.20 0.70
C SER A 182 9.86 10.20 1.87
N ARG A 183 9.08 11.28 1.75
CA ARG A 183 8.91 12.33 2.75
C ARG A 183 7.80 12.06 3.77
N LEU A 184 7.00 11.01 3.56
CA LEU A 184 5.89 10.69 4.46
C LEU A 184 6.39 10.36 5.86
N ASP A 185 5.64 10.85 6.83
CA ASP A 185 5.72 10.36 8.20
C ASP A 185 4.70 9.21 8.39
N PRO A 186 5.15 7.97 8.65
CA PRO A 186 4.25 6.86 8.83
C PRO A 186 3.23 7.05 9.97
N LYS A 187 3.61 7.76 11.04
CA LYS A 187 2.73 8.02 12.18
C LYS A 187 1.57 8.96 11.83
N GLU A 188 1.82 9.95 10.98
CA GLU A 188 0.76 10.85 10.51
C GLU A 188 -0.16 10.14 9.52
N ALA A 189 0.40 9.36 8.58
CA ALA A 189 -0.40 8.56 7.65
C ALA A 189 -1.27 7.52 8.41
N TYR A 190 -0.72 6.87 9.43
CA TYR A 190 -1.42 5.96 10.31
C TYR A 190 -2.70 6.56 10.93
N LYS A 191 -2.65 7.83 11.34
CA LYS A 191 -3.82 8.51 11.94
C LYS A 191 -4.93 8.78 10.94
N MET A 192 -4.55 9.06 9.69
CA MET A 192 -5.47 9.53 8.65
C MET A 192 -5.99 8.44 7.71
N CYS A 193 -5.34 7.27 7.70
CA CYS A 193 -5.60 6.19 6.74
C CYS A 193 -5.93 4.89 7.48
N PRO A 194 -7.22 4.58 7.70
CA PRO A 194 -7.65 3.43 8.51
C PRO A 194 -7.23 2.07 7.94
N TYR A 195 -7.14 1.91 6.64
CA TYR A 195 -6.68 0.65 6.03
C TYR A 195 -5.16 0.50 6.08
N LEU A 196 -4.40 1.61 5.91
CA LEU A 196 -2.98 1.63 6.21
C LEU A 196 -2.72 1.29 7.67
N LYS A 197 -3.47 1.91 8.60
CA LYS A 197 -3.42 1.59 10.03
C LYS A 197 -3.60 0.10 10.26
N ARG A 198 -4.63 -0.52 9.66
CA ARG A 198 -4.89 -1.96 9.76
C ARG A 198 -3.72 -2.82 9.28
N MET A 199 -3.05 -2.41 8.20
CA MET A 199 -1.84 -3.09 7.71
C MET A 199 -0.69 -2.96 8.69
N LEU A 200 -0.42 -1.75 9.17
CA LEU A 200 0.69 -1.47 10.09
C LEU A 200 0.51 -2.18 11.43
N ASP A 201 -0.71 -2.16 11.99
CA ASP A 201 -1.05 -2.89 13.23
C ASP A 201 -0.89 -4.41 13.04
N GLY A 202 -1.35 -4.93 11.90
CA GLY A 202 -1.21 -6.35 11.58
C GLY A 202 0.25 -6.79 11.44
N MET A 203 1.09 -5.98 10.79
CA MET A 203 2.52 -6.25 10.69
C MET A 203 3.23 -6.14 12.05
N LEU A 204 2.87 -5.13 12.86
CA LEU A 204 3.43 -4.97 14.21
C LEU A 204 3.10 -6.17 15.11
N ALA A 205 1.84 -6.60 15.12
CA ALA A 205 1.42 -7.77 15.91
C ALA A 205 2.15 -9.07 15.48
N LEU A 206 2.38 -9.25 14.17
CA LEU A 206 3.14 -10.39 13.66
C LEU A 206 4.62 -10.34 14.09
N ALA A 207 5.24 -9.15 14.07
CA ALA A 207 6.63 -8.98 14.49
C ALA A 207 6.79 -9.23 16.00
N GLN A 208 5.88 -8.69 16.81
CA GLN A 208 5.84 -8.93 18.27
C GLN A 208 5.62 -10.41 18.59
N GLY A 209 4.69 -11.07 17.88
CA GLY A 209 4.47 -12.52 18.01
C GLY A 209 5.67 -13.37 17.60
N ALA A 210 6.60 -12.81 16.81
CA ALA A 210 7.88 -13.42 16.45
C ALA A 210 9.04 -13.05 17.39
N GLY A 211 8.77 -12.30 18.47
CA GLY A 211 9.74 -11.96 19.51
C GLY A 211 10.58 -10.69 19.24
N LEU A 212 10.11 -9.79 18.37
CA LEU A 212 10.79 -8.52 18.07
C LEU A 212 10.29 -7.36 18.93
#